data_9dd4316d91ad1b5b5b1eae6341ae88ee
#
_entry.id   9dd4316d91ad1b5b5b1eae6341ae88ee
#
_cell.length_a   1.000
_cell.length_b   1.000
_cell.length_c   1.000
_cell.angle_alpha   90.00
_cell.angle_beta   90.00
_cell.angle_gamma   90.00
#
_symmetry.space_group_name_H-M   'P 1'
#
loop_
_entity.id
_entity.type
_entity.pdbx_description
1 polymer ?
#
loop_
_entity_poly.entity_id
_entity_poly.type
_entity_poly.pdbx_seq_one_letter_code
_entity_poly.pdbx_strand_id
1 'polypeptide(L)'
;MAYLVISPGSCGEFIQGYANGYSFMVTCPINRYSYAYSGFDRTGDILPDKAAEAVKRTLVYLKRPDTIVPIKLKSYIPRGKGLASSTADISAVCQATALSVGEILSPRELATIALSIEPSDATFFEGIVEFDYRDGKVIREMGHCPDMQILIYDCGGEVDTMSFNNRKDLISLQKSNQTEIEKAMSFLVEGLKNQSLEIIGKAATISAFANQKILFKKPLEDFYTRGSALGGKGVICAHSGTVLGLIVAPGADIEAIRTKIKDYDLGVFYLDTVRLTNQGMQIRKCKLDDPFTK
;
A
#
# COMPACT_ATOMS: atom_id res chain seq x y z
N MET A 1 -16.18 23.81 8.80
CA MET A 1 -16.02 23.33 7.43
C MET A 1 -15.83 21.83 7.47
N ALA A 2 -16.39 21.13 6.50
CA ALA A 2 -16.22 19.69 6.42
C ALA A 2 -15.17 19.31 5.37
N TYR A 3 -14.44 18.24 5.63
CA TYR A 3 -13.38 17.73 4.75
C TYR A 3 -13.52 16.24 4.55
N LEU A 4 -13.27 15.80 3.34
CA LEU A 4 -13.09 14.41 2.97
C LEU A 4 -11.61 14.17 2.67
N VAL A 5 -10.99 13.26 3.41
CA VAL A 5 -9.64 12.77 3.17
C VAL A 5 -9.70 11.42 2.49
N ILE A 6 -8.95 11.25 1.43
CA ILE A 6 -8.93 10.06 0.58
C ILE A 6 -7.50 9.53 0.58
N SER A 7 -7.26 8.36 1.16
CA SER A 7 -5.93 7.74 1.21
C SER A 7 -5.90 6.42 0.45
N PRO A 8 -4.93 6.22 -0.46
CA PRO A 8 -4.87 5.00 -1.27
C PRO A 8 -4.31 3.82 -0.47
N GLY A 9 -4.74 2.63 -0.84
CA GLY A 9 -4.10 1.38 -0.49
C GLY A 9 -2.98 1.02 -1.45
N SER A 10 -2.51 -0.22 -1.37
CA SER A 10 -1.46 -0.76 -2.23
C SER A 10 -1.84 -2.11 -2.84
N CYS A 11 -1.12 -2.50 -3.88
CA CYS A 11 -1.05 -3.92 -4.29
C CYS A 11 0.33 -4.44 -3.91
N GLY A 12 0.56 -4.64 -2.60
CA GLY A 12 1.86 -5.01 -2.08
C GLY A 12 2.96 -4.00 -2.45
N GLU A 13 4.16 -4.50 -2.67
CA GLU A 13 5.36 -3.68 -2.86
C GLU A 13 6.04 -4.03 -4.19
N PHE A 14 6.48 -3.01 -4.94
CA PHE A 14 7.43 -3.19 -6.04
C PHE A 14 8.71 -3.82 -5.52
N ILE A 15 9.18 -3.35 -4.37
CA ILE A 15 10.36 -3.88 -3.70
C ILE A 15 10.17 -3.79 -2.19
N GLN A 16 10.56 -4.85 -1.48
CA GLN A 16 10.78 -4.78 -0.03
C GLN A 16 11.99 -5.62 0.34
N GLY A 17 12.84 -5.08 1.21
CA GLY A 17 14.01 -5.81 1.66
C GLY A 17 14.94 -4.98 2.52
N TYR A 18 16.22 -5.31 2.46
CA TYR A 18 17.28 -4.66 3.20
C TYR A 18 18.39 -4.25 2.24
N ALA A 19 18.78 -2.99 2.26
CA ALA A 19 19.95 -2.46 1.56
C ALA A 19 20.43 -1.19 2.29
N ASN A 20 21.68 -0.79 2.05
CA ASN A 20 22.26 0.44 2.61
C ASN A 20 22.16 0.58 4.14
N GLY A 21 22.05 -0.54 4.86
CA GLY A 21 22.03 -0.54 6.32
C GLY A 21 20.65 -0.46 6.96
N TYR A 22 19.54 -0.44 6.19
CA TYR A 22 18.18 -0.37 6.71
C TYR A 22 17.19 -1.24 5.93
N SER A 23 16.07 -1.56 6.59
CA SER A 23 14.94 -2.22 5.94
C SER A 23 14.05 -1.18 5.29
N PHE A 24 13.66 -1.41 4.06
CA PHE A 24 12.82 -0.48 3.30
C PHE A 24 11.77 -1.20 2.46
N MET A 25 10.80 -0.43 2.00
CA MET A 25 9.86 -0.83 0.97
C MET A 25 9.67 0.27 -0.08
N VAL A 26 9.27 -0.14 -1.27
CA VAL A 26 8.73 0.72 -2.32
C VAL A 26 7.36 0.19 -2.65
N THR A 27 6.35 0.82 -2.11
CA THR A 27 4.95 0.39 -2.21
C THR A 27 4.40 0.63 -3.63
N CYS A 28 3.42 -0.18 -4.05
CA CYS A 28 2.67 0.02 -5.28
C CYS A 28 1.28 0.60 -4.95
N PRO A 29 1.10 1.94 -4.94
CA PRO A 29 -0.19 2.54 -4.59
C PRO A 29 -1.24 2.26 -5.67
N ILE A 30 -2.49 2.04 -5.24
CA ILE A 30 -3.60 1.67 -6.14
C ILE A 30 -4.84 2.53 -5.91
N ASN A 31 -5.72 2.57 -6.91
CA ASN A 31 -7.00 3.28 -6.87
C ASN A 31 -8.09 2.54 -6.04
N ARG A 32 -7.70 2.01 -4.88
CA ARG A 32 -8.61 1.58 -3.81
C ARG A 32 -8.30 2.40 -2.57
N TYR A 33 -9.32 2.93 -1.93
CA TYR A 33 -9.15 4.02 -0.98
C TYR A 33 -9.85 3.76 0.34
N SER A 34 -9.26 4.31 1.39
CA SER A 34 -9.93 4.65 2.64
C SER A 34 -10.34 6.11 2.62
N TYR A 35 -11.51 6.39 3.16
CA TYR A 35 -12.13 7.70 3.21
C TYR A 35 -12.36 8.07 4.67
N ALA A 36 -11.74 9.16 5.14
CA ALA A 36 -12.03 9.73 6.44
C ALA A 36 -12.69 11.09 6.27
N TYR A 37 -13.71 11.33 7.05
CA TYR A 37 -14.48 12.56 6.97
C TYR A 37 -14.49 13.27 8.32
N SER A 38 -14.27 14.58 8.30
CA SER A 38 -14.32 15.46 9.47
C SER A 38 -15.33 16.60 9.28
N GLY A 39 -15.82 17.16 10.39
CA GLY A 39 -16.69 18.35 10.36
C GLY A 39 -18.17 18.06 10.50
N PHE A 40 -18.54 16.86 10.97
CA PHE A 40 -19.93 16.53 11.31
C PHE A 40 -20.39 17.09 12.65
N ASP A 41 -21.71 17.29 12.76
CA ASP A 41 -22.36 17.50 14.05
C ASP A 41 -22.38 16.18 14.86
N ARG A 42 -21.61 16.18 15.94
CA ARG A 42 -21.81 15.47 17.22
C ARG A 42 -21.52 13.98 17.36
N THR A 43 -21.57 13.12 16.36
CA THR A 43 -21.28 11.69 16.55
C THR A 43 -20.34 11.15 15.48
N GLY A 44 -19.12 10.85 15.85
CA GLY A 44 -18.21 10.05 15.03
C GLY A 44 -18.66 8.58 14.99
N ASP A 45 -18.10 7.81 14.06
CA ASP A 45 -18.28 6.36 14.05
C ASP A 45 -17.48 5.71 15.21
N ILE A 46 -17.85 4.49 15.57
CA ILE A 46 -16.96 3.61 16.34
C ILE A 46 -15.83 3.21 15.39
N LEU A 47 -14.68 3.80 15.60
CA LEU A 47 -13.50 3.53 14.77
C LEU A 47 -12.85 2.19 15.17
N PRO A 48 -12.25 1.46 14.22
CA PRO A 48 -11.34 0.35 14.53
C PRO A 48 -10.20 0.83 15.44
N ASP A 49 -9.65 -0.05 16.27
CA ASP A 49 -8.68 0.27 17.32
C ASP A 49 -7.51 1.14 16.82
N LYS A 50 -6.89 0.77 15.69
CA LYS A 50 -5.76 1.53 15.12
C LYS A 50 -6.18 2.91 14.60
N ALA A 51 -7.39 3.03 14.05
CA ALA A 51 -7.94 4.30 13.61
C ALA A 51 -8.31 5.20 14.81
N ALA A 52 -8.83 4.62 15.89
CA ALA A 52 -9.04 5.34 17.14
C ALA A 52 -7.72 5.82 17.76
N GLU A 53 -6.68 4.98 17.74
CA GLU A 53 -5.34 5.37 18.19
C GLU A 53 -4.75 6.47 17.28
N ALA A 54 -5.04 6.45 15.96
CA ALA A 54 -4.62 7.51 15.04
C ALA A 54 -5.20 8.88 15.42
N VAL A 55 -6.47 8.97 15.79
CA VAL A 55 -7.06 10.22 16.33
C VAL A 55 -6.27 10.70 17.53
N LYS A 56 -6.07 9.82 18.52
CA LYS A 56 -5.39 10.16 19.78
C LYS A 56 -3.94 10.61 19.55
N ARG A 57 -3.15 9.85 18.75
CA ARG A 57 -1.76 10.20 18.45
C ARG A 57 -1.65 11.52 17.69
N THR A 58 -2.57 11.78 16.77
CA THR A 58 -2.60 13.04 16.02
C THR A 58 -2.86 14.21 16.97
N LEU A 59 -3.84 14.11 17.87
CA LEU A 59 -4.13 15.18 18.83
C LEU A 59 -2.97 15.42 19.81
N VAL A 60 -2.30 14.35 20.24
CA VAL A 60 -1.07 14.47 21.07
C VAL A 60 0.04 15.18 20.28
N TYR A 61 0.28 14.78 19.02
CA TYR A 61 1.28 15.40 18.15
C TYR A 61 1.01 16.90 17.96
N LEU A 62 -0.26 17.28 17.78
CA LEU A 62 -0.70 18.67 17.62
C LEU A 62 -0.82 19.43 18.97
N LYS A 63 -0.44 18.81 20.09
CA LYS A 63 -0.53 19.40 21.45
C LYS A 63 -1.96 19.76 21.87
N ARG A 64 -2.93 18.94 21.47
CA ARG A 64 -4.37 19.12 21.74
C ARG A 64 -5.02 17.82 22.27
N PRO A 65 -4.41 17.11 23.27
CA PRO A 65 -4.82 15.75 23.66
C PRO A 65 -6.26 15.66 24.16
N ASP A 66 -6.81 16.73 24.73
CA ASP A 66 -8.14 16.74 25.33
C ASP A 66 -9.26 17.15 24.35
N THR A 67 -8.91 17.34 23.08
CA THR A 67 -9.89 17.72 22.06
C THR A 67 -10.67 16.48 21.59
N ILE A 68 -11.99 16.60 21.51
CA ILE A 68 -12.86 15.56 20.94
C ILE A 68 -13.19 15.95 19.51
N VAL A 69 -12.87 15.08 18.57
CA VAL A 69 -13.15 15.27 17.14
C VAL A 69 -13.98 14.11 16.61
N PRO A 70 -15.15 14.37 16.00
CA PRO A 70 -15.95 13.35 15.35
C PRO A 70 -15.34 13.01 13.99
N ILE A 71 -14.91 11.77 13.82
CA ILE A 71 -14.39 11.24 12.54
C ILE A 71 -15.28 10.09 12.08
N LYS A 72 -15.63 10.06 10.80
CA LYS A 72 -16.21 8.89 10.14
C LYS A 72 -15.18 8.28 9.21
N LEU A 73 -15.14 6.93 9.17
CA LEU A 73 -14.19 6.17 8.36
C LEU A 73 -14.95 5.14 7.51
N LYS A 74 -14.66 5.12 6.22
CA LYS A 74 -15.14 4.08 5.30
C LYS A 74 -13.99 3.59 4.42
N SER A 75 -13.69 2.30 4.50
CA SER A 75 -12.64 1.68 3.71
C SER A 75 -13.23 0.71 2.69
N TYR A 76 -12.70 0.76 1.46
CA TYR A 76 -13.00 -0.18 0.38
C TYR A 76 -11.82 -1.10 0.07
N ILE A 77 -10.84 -1.14 0.96
CA ILE A 77 -9.63 -1.95 0.82
C ILE A 77 -9.82 -3.23 1.65
N PRO A 78 -9.73 -4.43 1.04
CA PRO A 78 -9.79 -5.70 1.77
C PRO A 78 -8.74 -5.77 2.87
N ARG A 79 -9.15 -6.18 4.08
CA ARG A 79 -8.26 -6.30 5.25
C ARG A 79 -7.53 -7.64 5.27
N GLY A 80 -6.33 -7.67 5.89
CA GLY A 80 -5.57 -8.91 6.12
C GLY A 80 -4.94 -9.53 4.87
N LYS A 81 -4.94 -8.82 3.74
CA LYS A 81 -4.47 -9.34 2.44
C LYS A 81 -3.12 -8.76 1.99
N GLY A 82 -2.60 -7.74 2.67
CA GLY A 82 -1.40 -7.02 2.24
C GLY A 82 -1.68 -5.94 1.20
N LEU A 83 -2.84 -5.28 1.34
CA LEU A 83 -3.28 -4.19 0.47
C LEU A 83 -3.19 -2.81 1.14
N ALA A 84 -2.39 -2.66 2.18
CA ALA A 84 -2.18 -1.45 2.97
C ALA A 84 -3.46 -0.81 3.54
N SER A 85 -4.49 -1.63 3.85
CA SER A 85 -5.76 -1.11 4.37
C SER A 85 -5.60 -0.38 5.69
N SER A 86 -4.74 -0.89 6.59
CA SER A 86 -4.47 -0.27 7.89
C SER A 86 -3.77 1.09 7.74
N THR A 87 -2.73 1.16 6.90
CA THR A 87 -2.02 2.42 6.61
C THR A 87 -2.96 3.46 5.99
N ALA A 88 -3.81 3.05 5.04
CA ALA A 88 -4.77 3.94 4.41
C ALA A 88 -5.81 4.47 5.41
N ASP A 89 -6.31 3.60 6.32
CA ASP A 89 -7.23 4.00 7.40
C ASP A 89 -6.54 4.99 8.36
N ILE A 90 -5.35 4.65 8.86
CA ILE A 90 -4.58 5.47 9.80
C ILE A 90 -4.28 6.85 9.20
N SER A 91 -3.72 6.89 7.99
CA SER A 91 -3.30 8.15 7.36
C SER A 91 -4.49 9.05 7.03
N ALA A 92 -5.59 8.48 6.53
CA ALA A 92 -6.81 9.24 6.29
C ALA A 92 -7.38 9.84 7.59
N VAL A 93 -7.42 9.06 8.67
CA VAL A 93 -7.92 9.50 9.98
C VAL A 93 -7.00 10.55 10.60
N CYS A 94 -5.67 10.39 10.53
CA CYS A 94 -4.72 11.40 11.02
C CYS A 94 -4.98 12.76 10.36
N GLN A 95 -5.06 12.79 9.05
CA GLN A 95 -5.27 14.04 8.32
C GLN A 95 -6.67 14.65 8.59
N ALA A 96 -7.71 13.82 8.64
CA ALA A 96 -9.06 14.28 8.97
C ALA A 96 -9.14 14.86 10.39
N THR A 97 -8.42 14.25 11.34
CA THR A 97 -8.28 14.74 12.71
C THR A 97 -7.59 16.10 12.77
N ALA A 98 -6.47 16.26 12.04
CA ALA A 98 -5.76 17.53 11.96
C ALA A 98 -6.65 18.64 11.37
N LEU A 99 -7.34 18.34 10.27
CA LEU A 99 -8.29 19.28 9.64
C LEU A 99 -9.43 19.70 10.57
N SER A 100 -9.88 18.82 11.47
CA SER A 100 -10.92 19.14 12.47
C SER A 100 -10.49 20.22 13.46
N VAL A 101 -9.19 20.35 13.69
CA VAL A 101 -8.62 21.36 14.58
C VAL A 101 -7.94 22.53 13.84
N GLY A 102 -8.13 22.58 12.52
CA GLY A 102 -7.63 23.68 11.67
C GLY A 102 -6.18 23.51 11.19
N GLU A 103 -5.61 22.32 11.34
CA GLU A 103 -4.22 22.02 10.95
C GLU A 103 -4.18 21.14 9.69
N ILE A 104 -3.04 21.13 9.00
CA ILE A 104 -2.75 20.26 7.87
C ILE A 104 -1.42 19.58 8.13
N LEU A 105 -1.38 18.24 8.10
CA LEU A 105 -0.15 17.49 8.26
C LEU A 105 0.54 17.31 6.89
N SER A 106 1.84 17.52 6.88
CA SER A 106 2.68 17.10 5.76
C SER A 106 2.78 15.58 5.69
N PRO A 107 3.14 14.98 4.53
CA PRO A 107 3.34 13.53 4.43
C PRO A 107 4.38 12.99 5.43
N ARG A 108 5.41 13.77 5.78
CA ARG A 108 6.43 13.39 6.77
C ARG A 108 5.88 13.35 8.20
N GLU A 109 5.01 14.28 8.56
CA GLU A 109 4.33 14.28 9.86
C GLU A 109 3.34 13.12 9.94
N LEU A 110 2.62 12.85 8.86
CA LEU A 110 1.76 11.64 8.75
C LEU A 110 2.57 10.37 8.96
N ALA A 111 3.74 10.25 8.31
CA ALA A 111 4.64 9.11 8.49
C ALA A 111 5.06 8.96 9.97
N THR A 112 5.44 10.06 10.62
CA THR A 112 5.83 10.06 12.03
C THR A 112 4.70 9.54 12.94
N ILE A 113 3.47 10.01 12.72
CA ILE A 113 2.32 9.59 13.50
C ILE A 113 1.96 8.13 13.21
N ALA A 114 1.88 7.73 11.93
CA ALA A 114 1.53 6.37 11.53
C ALA A 114 2.52 5.34 12.08
N LEU A 115 3.82 5.59 11.96
CA LEU A 115 4.88 4.72 12.48
C LEU A 115 4.89 4.63 14.01
N SER A 116 4.36 5.62 14.72
CA SER A 116 4.16 5.52 16.18
C SER A 116 3.08 4.50 16.57
N ILE A 117 2.25 4.08 15.61
CA ILE A 117 1.15 3.12 15.80
C ILE A 117 1.59 1.73 15.32
N GLU A 118 2.12 1.64 14.09
CA GLU A 118 2.60 0.39 13.49
C GLU A 118 3.54 0.66 12.31
N PRO A 119 4.35 -0.34 11.87
CA PRO A 119 5.05 -0.28 10.60
C PRO A 119 4.06 0.01 9.47
N SER A 120 4.36 1.00 8.64
CA SER A 120 3.40 1.57 7.69
C SER A 120 3.96 1.66 6.28
N ASP A 121 3.07 1.57 5.30
CA ASP A 121 3.36 1.85 3.90
C ASP A 121 3.51 3.37 3.63
N ALA A 122 4.01 3.72 2.44
CA ALA A 122 4.17 5.11 2.03
C ALA A 122 3.08 5.57 1.03
N THR A 123 1.89 4.96 1.05
CA THR A 123 0.84 5.19 0.05
C THR A 123 0.27 6.60 0.06
N PHE A 124 0.42 7.33 1.15
CA PHE A 124 -0.06 8.70 1.30
C PHE A 124 0.90 9.77 0.71
N PHE A 125 2.13 9.39 0.31
CA PHE A 125 3.00 10.26 -0.48
C PHE A 125 2.56 10.31 -1.95
N GLU A 126 2.87 11.41 -2.63
CA GLU A 126 2.71 11.53 -4.07
C GLU A 126 3.80 10.74 -4.79
N GLY A 127 3.44 10.06 -5.88
CA GLY A 127 4.37 9.24 -6.67
C GLY A 127 4.84 7.98 -5.95
N ILE A 128 6.01 7.52 -6.34
CA ILE A 128 6.67 6.33 -5.82
C ILE A 128 7.75 6.75 -4.84
N VAL A 129 7.78 6.11 -3.66
CA VAL A 129 8.68 6.48 -2.57
C VAL A 129 9.38 5.24 -2.02
N GLU A 130 10.70 5.32 -1.87
CA GLU A 130 11.47 4.41 -1.02
C GLU A 130 11.31 4.86 0.43
N PHE A 131 10.84 3.97 1.28
CA PHE A 131 10.42 4.30 2.63
C PHE A 131 10.98 3.31 3.66
N ASP A 132 11.65 3.85 4.69
CA ASP A 132 11.94 3.09 5.90
C ASP A 132 10.64 2.89 6.68
N TYR A 133 9.99 1.77 6.47
CA TYR A 133 8.67 1.46 6.98
C TYR A 133 8.62 1.17 8.49
N ARG A 134 9.78 1.12 9.16
CA ARG A 134 9.89 0.88 10.60
C ARG A 134 10.15 2.15 11.38
N ASP A 135 11.18 2.91 10.98
CA ASP A 135 11.67 4.06 11.73
C ASP A 135 11.40 5.40 11.02
N GLY A 136 11.07 5.39 9.73
CA GLY A 136 10.81 6.60 8.94
C GLY A 136 12.05 7.48 8.73
N LYS A 137 13.26 6.97 8.98
CA LYS A 137 14.51 7.74 8.86
C LYS A 137 14.85 8.05 7.41
N VAL A 138 14.47 7.17 6.50
CA VAL A 138 14.70 7.33 5.06
C VAL A 138 13.37 7.45 4.34
N ILE A 139 13.21 8.55 3.64
CA ILE A 139 12.09 8.83 2.75
C ILE A 139 12.70 9.44 1.49
N ARG A 140 12.71 8.67 0.39
CA ARG A 140 13.26 9.10 -0.90
C ARG A 140 12.19 9.03 -1.98
N GLU A 141 11.84 10.18 -2.52
CA GLU A 141 10.95 10.29 -3.67
C GLU A 141 11.67 9.75 -4.92
N MET A 142 10.99 8.88 -5.67
CA MET A 142 11.53 8.22 -6.85
C MET A 142 10.85 8.66 -8.14
N GLY A 143 9.89 9.58 -8.06
CA GLY A 143 9.12 10.09 -9.19
C GLY A 143 7.83 9.32 -9.41
N HIS A 144 7.27 9.45 -10.62
CA HIS A 144 5.98 8.87 -10.99
C HIS A 144 6.17 7.59 -11.78
N CYS A 145 5.30 6.62 -11.53
CA CYS A 145 5.20 5.40 -12.31
C CYS A 145 4.29 5.61 -13.52
N PRO A 146 4.58 5.02 -14.70
CA PRO A 146 3.66 5.04 -15.83
C PRO A 146 2.33 4.33 -15.51
N ASP A 147 1.30 4.66 -16.29
CA ASP A 147 -0.01 4.02 -16.15
C ASP A 147 0.11 2.50 -16.30
N MET A 148 -0.48 1.78 -15.37
CA MET A 148 -0.59 0.33 -15.41
C MET A 148 -1.89 -0.15 -14.78
N GLN A 149 -2.31 -1.33 -15.18
CA GLN A 149 -3.36 -2.09 -14.51
C GLN A 149 -2.74 -3.28 -13.80
N ILE A 150 -3.37 -3.71 -12.72
CA ILE A 150 -2.91 -4.84 -11.92
C ILE A 150 -4.12 -5.73 -11.63
N LEU A 151 -4.02 -6.99 -12.05
CA LEU A 151 -4.98 -8.01 -11.69
C LEU A 151 -4.54 -8.63 -10.36
N ILE A 152 -5.34 -8.44 -9.33
CA ILE A 152 -5.05 -8.91 -7.98
C ILE A 152 -5.68 -10.28 -7.75
N TYR A 153 -4.86 -11.21 -7.28
CA TYR A 153 -5.26 -12.56 -6.91
C TYR A 153 -4.83 -12.86 -5.47
N ASP A 154 -5.68 -13.56 -4.73
CA ASP A 154 -5.40 -14.04 -3.37
C ASP A 154 -4.93 -15.50 -3.41
N CYS A 155 -3.83 -15.79 -2.74
CA CYS A 155 -3.32 -17.15 -2.55
C CYS A 155 -4.04 -17.90 -1.43
N GLY A 156 -5.02 -17.27 -0.77
CA GLY A 156 -5.73 -17.81 0.39
C GLY A 156 -4.98 -17.59 1.72
N GLY A 157 -5.66 -17.89 2.81
CA GLY A 157 -5.15 -17.68 4.16
C GLY A 157 -5.18 -16.22 4.60
N GLU A 158 -4.50 -15.96 5.72
CA GLU A 158 -4.32 -14.63 6.32
C GLU A 158 -2.92 -14.51 6.88
N VAL A 159 -2.37 -13.30 6.86
CA VAL A 159 -1.09 -12.97 7.51
C VAL A 159 -1.34 -11.87 8.53
N ASP A 160 -1.06 -12.17 9.79
CA ASP A 160 -1.01 -11.14 10.82
C ASP A 160 0.27 -10.31 10.63
N THR A 161 0.10 -9.11 10.09
CA THR A 161 1.20 -8.20 9.74
C THR A 161 2.05 -7.82 10.97
N MET A 162 1.45 -7.70 12.17
CA MET A 162 2.19 -7.38 13.38
C MET A 162 3.11 -8.54 13.80
N SER A 163 2.57 -9.74 13.85
CA SER A 163 3.37 -10.95 14.15
C SER A 163 4.45 -11.20 13.10
N PHE A 164 4.13 -10.96 11.82
CA PHE A 164 5.08 -11.08 10.72
C PHE A 164 6.26 -10.09 10.88
N ASN A 165 5.98 -8.82 11.11
CA ASN A 165 7.00 -7.78 11.24
C ASN A 165 7.85 -7.92 12.53
N ASN A 166 7.32 -8.61 13.55
CA ASN A 166 8.02 -8.89 14.81
C ASN A 166 8.84 -10.18 14.80
N ARG A 167 8.91 -10.90 13.68
CA ARG A 167 9.74 -12.10 13.53
C ARG A 167 11.21 -11.77 13.77
N LYS A 168 11.86 -12.54 14.65
CA LYS A 168 13.28 -12.36 15.02
C LYS A 168 14.24 -12.62 13.85
N ASP A 169 13.87 -13.50 12.93
CA ASP A 169 14.66 -13.89 11.77
C ASP A 169 14.47 -12.98 10.55
N LEU A 170 13.47 -12.08 10.57
CA LEU A 170 13.09 -11.31 9.39
C LEU A 170 14.24 -10.47 8.83
N ILE A 171 14.96 -9.73 9.66
CA ILE A 171 16.08 -8.89 9.22
C ILE A 171 17.22 -9.76 8.63
N SER A 172 17.50 -10.92 9.24
CA SER A 172 18.52 -11.84 8.72
C SER A 172 18.15 -12.39 7.34
N LEU A 173 16.89 -12.77 7.15
CA LEU A 173 16.36 -13.22 5.87
C LEU A 173 16.36 -12.11 4.82
N GLN A 174 15.97 -10.88 5.20
CA GLN A 174 16.05 -9.72 4.30
C GLN A 174 17.49 -9.45 3.86
N LYS A 175 18.45 -9.50 4.78
CA LYS A 175 19.88 -9.34 4.48
C LYS A 175 20.40 -10.42 3.53
N SER A 176 19.94 -11.67 3.67
CA SER A 176 20.35 -12.75 2.78
C SER A 176 19.90 -12.57 1.33
N ASN A 177 18.93 -11.68 1.07
CA ASN A 177 18.41 -11.34 -0.25
C ASN A 177 18.94 -9.98 -0.77
N GLN A 178 19.91 -9.36 -0.08
CA GLN A 178 20.35 -7.99 -0.37
C GLN A 178 20.76 -7.80 -1.84
N THR A 179 21.53 -8.73 -2.40
CA THR A 179 21.99 -8.65 -3.80
C THR A 179 20.83 -8.62 -4.79
N GLU A 180 19.82 -9.47 -4.60
CA GLU A 180 18.62 -9.50 -5.43
C GLU A 180 17.81 -8.21 -5.28
N ILE A 181 17.69 -7.67 -4.07
CA ILE A 181 16.97 -6.45 -3.77
C ILE A 181 17.68 -5.22 -4.37
N GLU A 182 19.01 -5.13 -4.27
CA GLU A 182 19.78 -4.06 -4.91
C GLU A 182 19.65 -4.10 -6.44
N LYS A 183 19.66 -5.30 -7.03
CA LYS A 183 19.39 -5.49 -8.47
C LYS A 183 17.96 -5.06 -8.85
N ALA A 184 16.96 -5.45 -8.05
CA ALA A 184 15.58 -5.02 -8.25
C ALA A 184 15.46 -3.49 -8.18
N MET A 185 16.12 -2.86 -7.20
CA MET A 185 16.12 -1.39 -7.06
C MET A 185 16.74 -0.71 -8.27
N SER A 186 17.84 -1.21 -8.80
CA SER A 186 18.46 -0.67 -10.01
C SER A 186 17.50 -0.69 -11.21
N PHE A 187 16.80 -1.82 -11.42
CA PHE A 187 15.77 -1.91 -12.46
C PHE A 187 14.58 -0.99 -12.18
N LEU A 188 14.13 -0.84 -10.93
CA LEU A 188 13.02 0.05 -10.63
C LEU A 188 13.37 1.51 -10.95
N VAL A 189 14.55 1.98 -10.53
CA VAL A 189 15.04 3.34 -10.84
C VAL A 189 15.13 3.55 -12.36
N GLU A 190 15.70 2.60 -13.10
CA GLU A 190 15.77 2.63 -14.55
C GLU A 190 14.38 2.66 -15.18
N GLY A 191 13.48 1.77 -14.73
CA GLY A 191 12.13 1.65 -15.24
C GLY A 191 11.28 2.91 -15.00
N LEU A 192 11.37 3.52 -13.84
CA LEU A 192 10.71 4.79 -13.54
C LEU A 192 11.26 5.93 -14.42
N LYS A 193 12.58 6.02 -14.56
CA LYS A 193 13.22 7.03 -15.42
C LYS A 193 12.79 6.88 -16.88
N ASN A 194 12.74 5.65 -17.40
CA ASN A 194 12.42 5.37 -18.80
C ASN A 194 10.91 5.19 -19.04
N GLN A 195 10.08 5.30 -18.00
CA GLN A 195 8.63 5.06 -18.05
C GLN A 195 8.28 3.68 -18.66
N SER A 196 9.08 2.64 -18.34
CA SER A 196 8.99 1.30 -18.92
C SER A 196 8.34 0.31 -17.96
N LEU A 197 7.14 -0.17 -18.31
CA LEU A 197 6.43 -1.21 -17.55
C LEU A 197 7.19 -2.54 -17.51
N GLU A 198 7.89 -2.88 -18.58
CA GLU A 198 8.70 -4.09 -18.68
C GLU A 198 9.82 -4.09 -17.63
N ILE A 199 10.52 -2.97 -17.51
CA ILE A 199 11.64 -2.85 -16.56
C ILE A 199 11.11 -2.78 -15.12
N ILE A 200 10.03 -2.04 -14.87
CA ILE A 200 9.36 -1.97 -13.56
C ILE A 200 8.83 -3.35 -13.15
N GLY A 201 8.16 -4.03 -14.07
CA GLY A 201 7.64 -5.37 -13.84
C GLY A 201 8.73 -6.39 -13.53
N LYS A 202 9.89 -6.28 -14.22
CA LYS A 202 11.08 -7.09 -13.92
C LYS A 202 11.60 -6.82 -12.50
N ALA A 203 11.67 -5.56 -12.07
CA ALA A 203 12.08 -5.19 -10.72
C ALA A 203 11.17 -5.82 -9.66
N ALA A 204 9.85 -5.65 -9.81
CA ALA A 204 8.85 -6.22 -8.91
C ALA A 204 8.92 -7.75 -8.86
N THR A 205 9.11 -8.40 -10.02
CA THR A 205 9.25 -9.85 -10.11
C THR A 205 10.47 -10.35 -9.34
N ILE A 206 11.64 -9.71 -9.48
CA ILE A 206 12.85 -10.08 -8.72
C ILE A 206 12.57 -10.00 -7.22
N SER A 207 11.94 -8.92 -6.75
CA SER A 207 11.59 -8.75 -5.34
C SER A 207 10.59 -9.81 -4.86
N ALA A 208 9.56 -10.11 -5.66
CA ALA A 208 8.58 -11.15 -5.34
C ALA A 208 9.23 -12.53 -5.17
N PHE A 209 10.16 -12.90 -6.07
CA PHE A 209 10.89 -14.17 -5.95
C PHE A 209 11.90 -14.17 -4.77
N ALA A 210 12.56 -13.06 -4.49
CA ALA A 210 13.42 -12.94 -3.31
C ALA A 210 12.61 -13.14 -2.02
N ASN A 211 11.36 -12.67 -1.97
CA ASN A 211 10.47 -12.84 -0.81
C ASN A 211 10.03 -14.29 -0.56
N GLN A 212 10.19 -15.21 -1.51
CA GLN A 212 9.84 -16.63 -1.33
C GLN A 212 10.60 -17.29 -0.17
N LYS A 213 11.78 -16.82 0.17
CA LYS A 213 12.54 -17.29 1.36
C LYS A 213 11.95 -16.78 2.68
N ILE A 214 11.14 -15.71 2.64
CA ILE A 214 10.57 -15.04 3.83
C ILE A 214 9.14 -15.44 4.05
N LEU A 215 8.33 -15.37 3.00
CA LEU A 215 6.91 -15.75 2.98
C LEU A 215 6.59 -16.47 1.67
N PHE A 216 6.68 -17.80 1.72
CA PHE A 216 6.49 -18.65 0.55
C PHE A 216 5.06 -18.61 0.03
N LYS A 217 4.90 -18.35 -1.26
CA LYS A 217 3.64 -18.40 -2.01
C LYS A 217 3.75 -19.47 -3.09
N LYS A 218 3.15 -20.61 -2.85
CA LYS A 218 3.20 -21.78 -3.77
C LYS A 218 2.86 -21.43 -5.23
N PRO A 219 1.86 -20.58 -5.52
CA PRO A 219 1.47 -20.29 -6.91
C PRO A 219 2.41 -19.35 -7.66
N LEU A 220 3.36 -18.65 -7.01
CA LEU A 220 4.07 -17.51 -7.61
C LEU A 220 4.76 -17.85 -8.94
N GLU A 221 5.46 -18.96 -9.04
CA GLU A 221 6.24 -19.32 -10.23
C GLU A 221 5.33 -19.61 -11.44
N ASP A 222 4.31 -20.45 -11.24
CA ASP A 222 3.32 -20.75 -12.28
C ASP A 222 2.51 -19.50 -12.65
N PHE A 223 2.12 -18.70 -11.66
CA PHE A 223 1.39 -17.45 -11.87
C PHE A 223 2.21 -16.46 -12.72
N TYR A 224 3.50 -16.29 -12.43
CA TYR A 224 4.40 -15.46 -13.23
C TYR A 224 4.56 -16.01 -14.64
N THR A 225 4.85 -17.30 -14.79
CA THR A 225 5.09 -17.93 -16.09
C THR A 225 3.87 -17.85 -17.01
N ARG A 226 2.69 -18.23 -16.47
CA ARG A 226 1.44 -18.18 -17.22
C ARG A 226 0.98 -16.75 -17.48
N GLY A 227 1.09 -15.87 -16.47
CA GLY A 227 0.74 -14.45 -16.60
C GLY A 227 1.59 -13.75 -17.66
N SER A 228 2.90 -14.01 -17.70
CA SER A 228 3.80 -13.45 -18.72
C SER A 228 3.43 -13.92 -20.14
N ALA A 229 3.08 -15.20 -20.32
CA ALA A 229 2.61 -15.72 -21.60
C ALA A 229 1.30 -15.06 -22.09
N LEU A 230 0.52 -14.47 -21.19
CA LEU A 230 -0.71 -13.72 -21.49
C LEU A 230 -0.47 -12.21 -21.65
N GLY A 231 0.78 -11.75 -21.76
CA GLY A 231 1.13 -10.35 -21.94
C GLY A 231 1.41 -9.57 -20.64
N GLY A 232 1.46 -10.27 -19.50
CA GLY A 232 1.88 -9.69 -18.22
C GLY A 232 3.31 -9.16 -18.28
N LYS A 233 3.54 -8.00 -17.66
CA LYS A 233 4.82 -7.28 -17.63
C LYS A 233 5.68 -7.67 -16.42
N GLY A 234 5.10 -8.36 -15.46
CA GLY A 234 5.73 -8.83 -14.23
C GLY A 234 4.71 -9.10 -13.14
N VAL A 235 5.18 -9.56 -12.00
CA VAL A 235 4.34 -9.82 -10.83
C VAL A 235 4.79 -9.00 -9.63
N ILE A 236 3.81 -8.53 -8.87
CA ILE A 236 3.97 -7.91 -7.55
C ILE A 236 3.48 -8.92 -6.52
N CYS A 237 4.06 -8.94 -5.34
CA CYS A 237 3.50 -9.67 -4.22
C CYS A 237 3.36 -8.77 -2.98
N ALA A 238 2.38 -9.06 -2.15
CA ALA A 238 2.38 -8.53 -0.79
C ALA A 238 3.44 -9.29 0.03
N HIS A 239 4.49 -8.60 0.46
CA HIS A 239 5.60 -9.22 1.18
C HIS A 239 5.19 -9.69 2.58
N SER A 240 4.18 -9.06 3.17
CA SER A 240 3.56 -9.44 4.45
C SER A 240 2.06 -9.75 4.32
N GLY A 241 1.63 -10.25 3.16
CA GLY A 241 0.22 -10.54 2.87
C GLY A 241 0.05 -11.73 1.93
N THR A 242 -1.18 -11.97 1.50
CA THR A 242 -1.55 -13.16 0.72
C THR A 242 -1.72 -12.90 -0.78
N VAL A 243 -1.67 -11.65 -1.23
CA VAL A 243 -1.97 -11.33 -2.63
C VAL A 243 -0.75 -11.39 -3.55
N LEU A 244 -1.05 -11.72 -4.80
CA LEU A 244 -0.20 -11.53 -5.98
C LEU A 244 -0.90 -10.57 -6.94
N GLY A 245 -0.14 -9.71 -7.62
CA GLY A 245 -0.61 -8.83 -8.67
C GLY A 245 0.07 -9.11 -10.00
N LEU A 246 -0.68 -9.34 -11.06
CA LEU A 246 -0.14 -9.38 -12.41
C LEU A 246 -0.19 -7.98 -13.02
N ILE A 247 0.97 -7.41 -13.30
CA ILE A 247 1.10 -6.10 -13.97
C ILE A 247 0.79 -6.28 -15.44
N VAL A 248 -0.11 -5.45 -15.97
CA VAL A 248 -0.44 -5.42 -17.41
C VAL A 248 -0.46 -3.98 -17.93
N ALA A 249 -0.24 -3.82 -19.22
CA ALA A 249 -0.33 -2.51 -19.87
C ALA A 249 -1.80 -2.00 -19.89
N PRO A 250 -2.02 -0.68 -19.92
CA PRO A 250 -3.33 -0.12 -20.21
C PRO A 250 -3.86 -0.65 -21.55
N GLY A 251 -5.14 -1.07 -21.55
CA GLY A 251 -5.76 -1.63 -22.76
C GLY A 251 -5.56 -3.14 -22.96
N ALA A 252 -4.89 -3.85 -22.04
CA ALA A 252 -4.86 -5.31 -22.05
C ALA A 252 -6.28 -5.89 -21.95
N ASP A 253 -6.52 -7.02 -22.62
CA ASP A 253 -7.79 -7.75 -22.52
C ASP A 253 -7.88 -8.50 -21.17
N ILE A 254 -8.39 -7.77 -20.18
CA ILE A 254 -8.49 -8.23 -18.78
C ILE A 254 -9.34 -9.50 -18.67
N GLU A 255 -10.45 -9.58 -19.42
CA GLU A 255 -11.36 -10.73 -19.34
C GLU A 255 -10.73 -11.99 -19.95
N ALA A 256 -10.01 -11.86 -21.06
CA ALA A 256 -9.27 -12.97 -21.63
C ALA A 256 -8.18 -13.48 -20.68
N ILE A 257 -7.42 -12.56 -20.05
CA ILE A 257 -6.38 -12.91 -19.08
C ILE A 257 -7.00 -13.62 -17.86
N ARG A 258 -8.07 -13.08 -17.28
CA ARG A 258 -8.76 -13.67 -16.12
C ARG A 258 -9.28 -15.07 -16.42
N THR A 259 -9.92 -15.25 -17.57
CA THR A 259 -10.44 -16.55 -18.02
C THR A 259 -9.31 -17.56 -18.09
N LYS A 260 -8.20 -17.21 -18.74
CA LYS A 260 -7.04 -18.12 -18.89
C LYS A 260 -6.36 -18.44 -17.56
N ILE A 261 -6.17 -17.46 -16.66
CA ILE A 261 -5.61 -17.70 -15.32
C ILE A 261 -6.52 -18.66 -14.53
N LYS A 262 -7.84 -18.50 -14.63
CA LYS A 262 -8.80 -19.41 -14.02
C LYS A 262 -8.68 -20.84 -14.59
N ASP A 263 -8.57 -20.97 -15.93
CA ASP A 263 -8.46 -22.27 -16.62
C ASP A 263 -7.18 -23.04 -16.21
N TYR A 264 -6.12 -22.34 -15.80
CA TYR A 264 -4.87 -22.95 -15.33
C TYR A 264 -4.93 -23.56 -13.93
N ASP A 265 -5.97 -23.25 -13.15
CA ASP A 265 -6.20 -23.75 -11.78
C ASP A 265 -4.96 -23.64 -10.87
N LEU A 266 -4.39 -22.44 -10.82
CA LEU A 266 -3.14 -22.16 -10.10
C LEU A 266 -3.30 -22.09 -8.57
N GLY A 267 -4.50 -22.31 -8.04
CA GLY A 267 -4.79 -22.16 -6.61
C GLY A 267 -4.80 -20.69 -6.15
N VAL A 268 -5.12 -19.77 -7.05
CA VAL A 268 -5.29 -18.35 -6.75
C VAL A 268 -6.72 -17.90 -7.06
N PHE A 269 -7.23 -16.96 -6.26
CA PHE A 269 -8.59 -16.44 -6.39
C PHE A 269 -8.54 -14.98 -6.85
N TYR A 270 -9.19 -14.68 -7.98
CA TYR A 270 -9.29 -13.30 -8.44
C TYR A 270 -10.04 -12.43 -7.43
N LEU A 271 -9.43 -11.30 -7.05
CA LEU A 271 -10.04 -10.31 -6.15
C LEU A 271 -10.54 -9.09 -6.92
N ASP A 272 -9.68 -8.47 -7.74
CA ASP A 272 -9.98 -7.18 -8.34
C ASP A 272 -9.05 -6.87 -9.51
N THR A 273 -9.45 -5.91 -10.36
CA THR A 273 -8.54 -5.21 -11.28
C THR A 273 -8.47 -3.75 -10.89
N VAL A 274 -7.26 -3.30 -10.63
CA VAL A 274 -6.98 -1.94 -10.15
C VAL A 274 -6.04 -1.20 -11.08
N ARG A 275 -5.93 0.11 -10.88
CA ARG A 275 -4.90 0.94 -11.53
C ARG A 275 -3.95 1.47 -10.48
N LEU A 276 -2.68 1.58 -10.86
CA LEU A 276 -1.73 2.35 -10.07
C LEU A 276 -2.20 3.81 -9.96
N THR A 277 -1.92 4.44 -8.82
CA THR A 277 -2.13 5.87 -8.63
C THR A 277 -0.85 6.56 -8.14
N ASN A 278 -0.53 7.71 -8.74
CA ASN A 278 0.57 8.56 -8.28
C ASN A 278 0.11 9.69 -7.35
N GLN A 279 -1.19 9.78 -7.03
CA GLN A 279 -1.76 10.98 -6.41
C GLN A 279 -1.50 11.10 -4.91
N GLY A 280 -1.08 10.02 -4.24
CA GLY A 280 -0.97 10.01 -2.79
C GLY A 280 -2.32 10.31 -2.11
N MET A 281 -2.25 10.92 -0.93
CA MET A 281 -3.43 11.35 -0.18
C MET A 281 -4.05 12.61 -0.80
N GLN A 282 -5.38 12.65 -0.84
CA GLN A 282 -6.14 13.79 -1.34
C GLN A 282 -7.01 14.37 -0.24
N ILE A 283 -7.17 15.68 -0.24
CA ILE A 283 -8.07 16.42 0.65
C ILE A 283 -9.09 17.16 -0.20
N ARG A 284 -10.36 16.95 0.09
CA ARG A 284 -11.48 17.66 -0.58
C ARG A 284 -12.32 18.40 0.45
N LYS A 285 -12.66 19.66 0.17
CA LYS A 285 -13.68 20.39 0.93
C LYS A 285 -15.05 19.87 0.55
N CYS A 286 -15.89 19.58 1.54
CA CYS A 286 -17.24 19.08 1.34
C CYS A 286 -18.28 20.01 1.94
N LYS A 287 -19.53 19.92 1.46
CA LYS A 287 -20.68 20.45 2.17
C LYS A 287 -20.97 19.53 3.37
N LEU A 288 -21.70 20.03 4.37
CA LEU A 288 -22.03 19.30 5.60
C LEU A 288 -22.91 18.04 5.41
N ASP A 289 -23.33 17.75 4.18
CA ASP A 289 -24.06 16.53 3.84
C ASP A 289 -23.11 15.34 3.78
N ASP A 290 -23.49 14.22 4.38
CA ASP A 290 -22.68 13.01 4.49
C ASP A 290 -22.25 12.48 3.09
N PRO A 291 -20.96 12.44 2.76
CA PRO A 291 -20.50 11.97 1.45
C PRO A 291 -20.69 10.46 1.25
N PHE A 292 -21.07 9.72 2.30
CA PHE A 292 -21.29 8.27 2.26
C PHE A 292 -22.76 7.87 2.06
N THR A 293 -23.68 8.82 1.98
CA THR A 293 -25.11 8.55 1.83
C THR A 293 -25.62 8.63 0.37
N LYS A 294 -24.72 8.79 -0.60
CA LYS A 294 -25.08 8.79 -2.04
C LYS A 294 -24.44 7.61 -2.75
#